data_a82d2db391ebeddf0e185e96df082251
#
_entry.id   a82d2db391ebeddf0e185e96df082251
#
_cell.length_a   1.000
_cell.length_b   1.000
_cell.length_c   1.000
_cell.angle_alpha   90.00
_cell.angle_beta   90.00
_cell.angle_gamma   90.00
#
_symmetry.space_group_name_H-M   'P 1'
#
loop_
_entity.id
_entity.type
_entity.pdbx_description
1 polymer ?
#
loop_
_entity_poly.entity_id
_entity_poly.type
_entity_poly.pdbx_seq_one_letter_code
_entity_poly.pdbx_strand_id
1 'polypeptide(L)'
;MNIISEINKAALEAVKALYGQDVPEKMVQVQKTKKEFEGSLTLVVFPFLKISKKKPEDTAAEIGEWMKQNCKAVADYNVVKGFLNIVIDTAAWIGMLNDINADEHYGEKQATEDSPLVMIEYSSPNTNKPLHLGHVRNNLLGWSLAQIMAANGNKVVKTNIVNDRGIHICKSMLAWQKWGNGVTPETSGMKGDHLIGDFYVAFDKHYREEVKELKAKFVAEGMDEEAAEKKAKDEAPLI
;
A
#
# COMPACT_ATOMS: atom_id res chain seq x y z
N MET A 1 6.89 -13.58 20.81
CA MET A 1 8.35 -13.95 20.86
C MET A 1 8.96 -13.80 19.47
N ASN A 2 10.18 -13.24 19.35
CA ASN A 2 10.86 -13.16 18.04
C ASN A 2 12.03 -14.17 18.02
N ILE A 3 11.85 -15.28 17.33
CA ILE A 3 12.86 -16.37 17.24
C ILE A 3 14.21 -15.85 16.76
N ILE A 4 14.26 -14.92 15.77
CA ILE A 4 15.54 -14.36 15.28
C ILE A 4 16.26 -13.58 16.39
N SER A 5 15.52 -12.82 17.19
CA SER A 5 16.10 -12.08 18.33
C SER A 5 16.65 -13.03 19.41
N GLU A 6 15.96 -14.13 19.67
CA GLU A 6 16.39 -15.16 20.62
C GLU A 6 17.66 -15.87 20.12
N ILE A 7 17.74 -16.23 18.86
CA ILE A 7 18.93 -16.82 18.23
C ILE A 7 20.10 -15.83 18.23
N ASN A 8 19.88 -14.55 17.93
CA ASN A 8 20.91 -13.53 18.00
C ASN A 8 21.49 -13.39 19.41
N LYS A 9 20.60 -13.35 20.41
CA LYS A 9 21.03 -13.29 21.82
C LYS A 9 21.82 -14.52 22.22
N ALA A 10 21.32 -15.73 21.87
CA ALA A 10 22.02 -16.99 22.16
C ALA A 10 23.42 -17.04 21.49
N ALA A 11 23.56 -16.50 20.26
CA ALA A 11 24.85 -16.45 19.59
C ALA A 11 25.85 -15.50 20.32
N LEU A 12 25.38 -14.36 20.80
CA LEU A 12 26.21 -13.43 21.60
C LEU A 12 26.67 -14.08 22.92
N GLU A 13 25.74 -14.73 23.61
CA GLU A 13 26.01 -15.44 24.87
C GLU A 13 26.96 -16.61 24.65
N ALA A 14 26.82 -17.37 23.55
CA ALA A 14 27.75 -18.43 23.18
C ALA A 14 29.17 -17.94 22.98
N VAL A 15 29.35 -16.87 22.20
CA VAL A 15 30.69 -16.27 21.95
C VAL A 15 31.31 -15.79 23.24
N LYS A 16 30.54 -15.14 24.11
CA LYS A 16 30.98 -14.67 25.42
C LYS A 16 31.40 -15.84 26.33
N ALA A 17 30.57 -16.87 26.41
CA ALA A 17 30.82 -18.05 27.27
C ALA A 17 32.03 -18.87 26.79
N LEU A 18 32.16 -19.08 25.48
CA LEU A 18 33.21 -19.92 24.91
C LEU A 18 34.56 -19.21 24.79
N TYR A 19 34.56 -17.92 24.50
CA TYR A 19 35.81 -17.17 24.18
C TYR A 19 36.08 -16.00 25.10
N GLY A 20 35.24 -15.71 26.11
CA GLY A 20 35.46 -14.67 27.11
C GLY A 20 35.39 -13.25 26.58
N GLN A 21 34.81 -13.01 25.40
CA GLN A 21 34.75 -11.69 24.80
C GLN A 21 33.30 -11.27 24.47
N ASP A 22 32.95 -10.06 24.85
CA ASP A 22 31.71 -9.43 24.40
C ASP A 22 31.90 -8.91 22.98
N VAL A 23 30.95 -9.22 22.12
CA VAL A 23 30.93 -8.78 20.72
C VAL A 23 29.72 -7.91 20.45
N PRO A 24 29.84 -6.88 19.59
CA PRO A 24 28.70 -6.05 19.25
C PRO A 24 27.68 -6.83 18.41
N GLU A 25 26.41 -6.55 18.61
CA GLU A 25 25.27 -7.22 17.97
C GLU A 25 25.37 -7.25 16.43
N LYS A 26 25.94 -6.20 15.84
CA LYS A 26 26.19 -6.10 14.41
C LYS A 26 27.12 -7.17 13.81
N MET A 27 27.86 -7.89 14.65
CA MET A 27 28.69 -9.01 14.21
C MET A 27 27.89 -10.31 14.08
N VAL A 28 26.74 -10.41 14.71
CA VAL A 28 25.83 -11.56 14.58
C VAL A 28 25.01 -11.41 13.31
N GLN A 29 25.27 -12.28 12.35
CA GLN A 29 24.59 -12.30 11.06
C GLN A 29 23.79 -13.59 10.93
N VAL A 30 22.49 -13.51 11.14
CA VAL A 30 21.55 -14.61 10.98
C VAL A 30 20.73 -14.40 9.70
N GLN A 31 20.65 -15.43 8.87
CA GLN A 31 19.89 -15.42 7.63
C GLN A 31 19.08 -16.72 7.49
N LYS A 32 18.14 -16.74 6.55
CA LYS A 32 17.38 -17.97 6.24
C LYS A 32 18.32 -19.02 5.65
N THR A 33 18.22 -20.25 6.13
CA THR A 33 18.98 -21.39 5.55
C THR A 33 18.56 -21.65 4.10
N LYS A 34 19.53 -21.94 3.24
CA LYS A 34 19.25 -22.32 1.85
C LYS A 34 18.50 -23.64 1.80
N LYS A 35 17.64 -23.81 0.79
CA LYS A 35 16.72 -24.96 0.67
C LYS A 35 17.42 -26.32 0.58
N GLU A 36 18.67 -26.33 0.09
CA GLU A 36 19.48 -27.56 -0.03
C GLU A 36 20.10 -28.04 1.27
N PHE A 37 20.02 -27.25 2.35
CA PHE A 37 20.58 -27.60 3.66
C PHE A 37 19.49 -27.74 4.70
N GLU A 38 19.69 -28.64 5.64
CA GLU A 38 18.84 -28.82 6.80
C GLU A 38 19.02 -27.62 7.75
N GLY A 39 17.91 -27.15 8.35
CA GLY A 39 17.87 -26.03 9.27
C GLY A 39 16.92 -24.93 8.82
N SER A 40 16.56 -24.06 9.75
CA SER A 40 15.66 -22.90 9.52
C SER A 40 16.43 -21.61 9.36
N LEU A 41 17.48 -21.42 10.16
CA LEU A 41 18.30 -20.22 10.22
C LEU A 41 19.78 -20.61 10.12
N THR A 42 20.58 -19.74 9.48
CA THR A 42 22.03 -19.91 9.35
C THR A 42 22.73 -18.76 10.03
N LEU A 43 23.58 -19.04 11.01
CA LEU A 43 24.51 -18.09 11.61
C LEU A 43 25.83 -18.11 10.83
N VAL A 44 26.29 -16.92 10.44
CA VAL A 44 27.58 -16.73 9.78
C VAL A 44 28.66 -16.58 10.84
N VAL A 45 29.56 -17.55 10.95
CA VAL A 45 30.59 -17.56 12.03
C VAL A 45 31.88 -16.85 11.67
N PHE A 46 32.09 -16.48 10.41
CA PHE A 46 33.33 -15.82 9.95
C PHE A 46 33.75 -14.58 10.74
N PRO A 47 32.82 -13.71 11.21
CA PRO A 47 33.21 -12.57 12.05
C PRO A 47 33.86 -12.98 13.38
N PHE A 48 33.60 -14.17 13.88
CA PHE A 48 34.08 -14.66 15.18
C PHE A 48 35.45 -15.36 15.11
N LEU A 49 35.98 -15.65 13.92
CA LEU A 49 37.23 -16.39 13.74
C LEU A 49 38.45 -15.68 14.36
N LYS A 50 38.46 -14.36 14.34
CA LYS A 50 39.56 -13.58 15.02
C LYS A 50 39.55 -13.74 16.54
N ILE A 51 38.38 -14.09 17.09
CA ILE A 51 38.17 -14.25 18.55
C ILE A 51 38.43 -15.71 18.92
N SER A 52 37.83 -16.65 18.22
CA SER A 52 37.97 -18.10 18.45
C SER A 52 39.39 -18.62 18.16
N LYS A 53 40.09 -17.99 17.20
CA LYS A 53 41.41 -18.43 16.67
C LYS A 53 41.40 -19.88 16.17
N LYS A 54 40.25 -20.38 15.71
CA LYS A 54 40.02 -21.74 15.24
C LYS A 54 39.53 -21.72 13.79
N LYS A 55 39.43 -22.91 13.17
CA LYS A 55 38.84 -23.06 11.85
C LYS A 55 37.36 -22.72 11.88
N PRO A 56 36.79 -22.29 10.72
CA PRO A 56 35.36 -21.94 10.64
C PRO A 56 34.45 -23.07 11.11
N GLU A 57 34.75 -24.29 10.72
CA GLU A 57 33.97 -25.48 11.06
C GLU A 57 33.99 -25.77 12.56
N ASP A 58 35.17 -25.69 13.20
CA ASP A 58 35.34 -25.89 14.64
C ASP A 58 34.61 -24.82 15.45
N THR A 59 34.75 -23.55 15.01
CA THR A 59 34.06 -22.41 15.63
C THR A 59 32.54 -22.56 15.52
N ALA A 60 32.03 -22.96 14.36
CA ALA A 60 30.61 -23.20 14.14
C ALA A 60 30.08 -24.35 15.00
N ALA A 61 30.83 -25.46 15.10
CA ALA A 61 30.45 -26.60 15.92
C ALA A 61 30.39 -26.27 17.42
N GLU A 62 31.36 -25.53 17.94
CA GLU A 62 31.38 -25.12 19.37
C GLU A 62 30.21 -24.19 19.68
N ILE A 63 29.97 -23.18 18.84
CA ILE A 63 28.84 -22.27 19.02
C ILE A 63 27.52 -23.04 18.91
N GLY A 64 27.38 -23.94 17.90
CA GLY A 64 26.17 -24.73 17.71
C GLY A 64 25.88 -25.63 18.89
N GLU A 65 26.89 -26.35 19.42
CA GLU A 65 26.74 -27.20 20.57
C GLU A 65 26.34 -26.42 21.82
N TRP A 66 26.98 -25.27 22.06
CA TRP A 66 26.61 -24.41 23.18
C TRP A 66 25.16 -23.91 23.05
N MET A 67 24.77 -23.48 21.85
CA MET A 67 23.39 -23.00 21.60
C MET A 67 22.37 -24.13 21.79
N LYS A 68 22.65 -25.34 21.33
CA LYS A 68 21.78 -26.51 21.51
C LYS A 68 21.55 -26.83 23.00
N GLN A 69 22.57 -26.64 23.84
CA GLN A 69 22.48 -26.92 25.26
C GLN A 69 21.83 -25.78 26.07
N ASN A 70 21.97 -24.53 25.62
CA ASN A 70 21.59 -23.37 26.42
C ASN A 70 20.43 -22.54 25.84
N CYS A 71 20.00 -22.80 24.60
CA CYS A 71 18.90 -22.09 23.97
C CYS A 71 17.74 -23.06 23.65
N LYS A 72 16.62 -22.90 24.34
CA LYS A 72 15.45 -23.77 24.17
C LYS A 72 14.84 -23.73 22.76
N ALA A 73 15.08 -22.65 22.01
CA ALA A 73 14.61 -22.53 20.64
C ALA A 73 15.43 -23.36 19.64
N VAL A 74 16.58 -23.91 20.05
CA VAL A 74 17.49 -24.70 19.19
C VAL A 74 17.30 -26.19 19.50
N ALA A 75 16.75 -26.93 18.54
CA ALA A 75 16.60 -28.37 18.64
C ALA A 75 17.90 -29.11 18.22
N ASP A 76 18.49 -28.66 17.14
CA ASP A 76 19.71 -29.25 16.57
C ASP A 76 20.46 -28.25 15.67
N TYR A 77 21.64 -28.63 15.18
CA TYR A 77 22.40 -27.84 14.25
C TYR A 77 23.21 -28.73 13.31
N ASN A 78 23.62 -28.18 12.17
CA ASN A 78 24.62 -28.76 11.29
C ASN A 78 25.59 -27.70 10.79
N VAL A 79 26.80 -28.10 10.43
CA VAL A 79 27.85 -27.22 9.94
C VAL A 79 28.20 -27.56 8.51
N VAL A 80 28.11 -26.58 7.62
CA VAL A 80 28.46 -26.73 6.20
C VAL A 80 29.41 -25.61 5.80
N LYS A 81 30.67 -25.94 5.51
CA LYS A 81 31.68 -24.96 5.06
C LYS A 81 31.78 -23.70 5.96
N GLY A 82 31.73 -23.89 7.28
CA GLY A 82 31.80 -22.78 8.23
C GLY A 82 30.51 -21.99 8.41
N PHE A 83 29.39 -22.43 7.85
CA PHE A 83 28.06 -21.89 8.12
C PHE A 83 27.37 -22.78 9.16
N LEU A 84 26.87 -22.18 10.23
CA LEU A 84 26.12 -22.88 11.27
C LEU A 84 24.64 -22.82 10.95
N ASN A 85 24.09 -23.93 10.45
CA ASN A 85 22.66 -24.06 10.19
C ASN A 85 21.96 -24.57 11.43
N ILE A 86 20.96 -23.85 11.90
CA ILE A 86 20.25 -24.07 13.15
C ILE A 86 18.88 -24.65 12.85
N VAL A 87 18.55 -25.76 13.48
CA VAL A 87 17.23 -26.37 13.48
C VAL A 87 16.44 -25.80 14.66
N ILE A 88 15.38 -25.07 14.38
CA ILE A 88 14.54 -24.48 15.39
C ILE A 88 13.57 -25.53 15.95
N ASP A 89 13.42 -25.56 17.27
CA ASP A 89 12.50 -26.45 17.95
C ASP A 89 11.05 -26.19 17.55
N THR A 90 10.28 -27.26 17.38
CA THR A 90 8.86 -27.19 17.02
C THR A 90 8.03 -26.41 18.04
N ALA A 91 8.35 -26.55 19.34
CA ALA A 91 7.65 -25.80 20.38
C ALA A 91 7.89 -24.29 20.28
N ALA A 92 9.06 -23.85 19.81
CA ALA A 92 9.33 -22.42 19.56
C ALA A 92 8.44 -21.89 18.43
N TRP A 93 8.27 -22.64 17.34
CA TRP A 93 7.35 -22.28 16.26
C TRP A 93 5.89 -22.24 16.70
N ILE A 94 5.44 -23.22 17.49
CA ILE A 94 4.09 -23.26 18.07
C ILE A 94 3.88 -22.06 19.01
N GLY A 95 4.87 -21.75 19.85
CA GLY A 95 4.84 -20.58 20.71
C GLY A 95 4.68 -19.28 19.93
N MET A 96 5.46 -19.10 18.86
CA MET A 96 5.34 -17.92 17.97
C MET A 96 3.97 -17.86 17.30
N LEU A 97 3.42 -18.98 16.82
CA LEU A 97 2.09 -19.02 16.22
C LEU A 97 1.01 -18.62 17.23
N ASN A 98 1.12 -19.09 18.47
CA ASN A 98 0.18 -18.72 19.54
C ASN A 98 0.27 -17.22 19.87
N ASP A 99 1.47 -16.64 19.93
CA ASP A 99 1.67 -15.21 20.15
C ASP A 99 1.02 -14.38 19.00
N ILE A 100 1.21 -14.82 17.75
CA ILE A 100 0.58 -14.18 16.56
C ILE A 100 -0.94 -14.28 16.67
N ASN A 101 -1.47 -15.43 17.02
CA ASN A 101 -2.92 -15.66 17.11
C ASN A 101 -3.58 -14.90 18.27
N ALA A 102 -2.82 -14.60 19.31
CA ALA A 102 -3.31 -13.87 20.49
C ALA A 102 -3.31 -12.34 20.32
N ASP A 103 -2.59 -11.83 19.34
CA ASP A 103 -2.45 -10.38 19.08
C ASP A 103 -3.09 -10.01 17.74
N GLU A 104 -4.29 -9.42 17.79
CA GLU A 104 -5.03 -8.96 16.61
C GLU A 104 -4.27 -7.88 15.82
N HIS A 105 -3.30 -7.21 16.44
CA HIS A 105 -2.47 -6.17 15.85
C HIS A 105 -1.02 -6.61 15.60
N TYR A 106 -0.78 -7.92 15.56
CA TYR A 106 0.55 -8.46 15.35
C TYR A 106 1.19 -7.92 14.06
N GLY A 107 2.38 -7.34 14.21
CA GLY A 107 3.10 -6.72 13.10
C GLY A 107 2.76 -5.26 12.85
N GLU A 108 1.74 -4.70 13.49
CA GLU A 108 1.43 -3.28 13.44
C GLU A 108 2.34 -2.48 14.36
N LYS A 109 2.63 -1.24 13.96
CA LYS A 109 3.32 -0.24 14.78
C LYS A 109 2.31 0.78 15.26
N GLN A 110 2.27 1.04 16.55
CA GLN A 110 1.44 2.09 17.11
C GLN A 110 2.05 3.47 16.80
N ALA A 111 1.20 4.42 16.39
CA ALA A 111 1.62 5.80 16.21
C ALA A 111 1.94 6.43 17.58
N THR A 112 3.01 7.25 17.63
CA THR A 112 3.45 8.03 18.80
C THR A 112 3.27 9.52 18.54
N GLU A 113 3.59 10.37 19.51
CA GLU A 113 3.56 11.82 19.33
C GLU A 113 4.50 12.29 18.22
N ASP A 114 5.65 11.65 18.08
CA ASP A 114 6.69 11.97 17.09
C ASP A 114 6.46 11.31 15.73
N SER A 115 5.41 10.48 15.59
CA SER A 115 5.13 9.79 14.32
C SER A 115 4.79 10.78 13.21
N PRO A 116 5.25 10.54 11.98
CA PRO A 116 4.93 11.36 10.82
C PRO A 116 3.43 11.49 10.61
N LEU A 117 2.98 12.69 10.28
CA LEU A 117 1.61 12.95 9.84
C LEU A 117 1.51 12.74 8.32
N VAL A 118 0.66 11.83 7.89
CA VAL A 118 0.41 11.51 6.48
C VAL A 118 -1.03 11.88 6.15
N MET A 119 -1.21 12.79 5.21
CA MET A 119 -2.52 13.14 4.66
C MET A 119 -2.76 12.37 3.37
N ILE A 120 -3.90 11.71 3.26
CA ILE A 120 -4.27 10.92 2.09
C ILE A 120 -5.61 11.43 1.58
N GLU A 121 -5.57 12.04 0.39
CA GLU A 121 -6.77 12.49 -0.30
C GLU A 121 -7.30 11.38 -1.21
N TYR A 122 -8.56 11.06 -1.08
CA TYR A 122 -9.27 10.13 -1.95
C TYR A 122 -10.79 10.36 -1.85
N SER A 123 -11.57 9.67 -2.70
CA SER A 123 -13.03 9.84 -2.71
C SER A 123 -13.47 11.27 -3.06
N SER A 124 -12.83 11.85 -4.09
CA SER A 124 -13.12 13.21 -4.60
C SER A 124 -13.74 13.18 -6.00
N PRO A 125 -14.89 12.49 -6.23
CA PRO A 125 -15.54 12.44 -7.52
C PRO A 125 -16.21 13.79 -7.84
N ASN A 126 -16.45 14.05 -9.14
CA ASN A 126 -17.33 15.14 -9.52
C ASN A 126 -18.75 14.88 -8.99
N THR A 127 -19.40 15.90 -8.45
CA THR A 127 -20.72 15.79 -7.80
C THR A 127 -21.89 15.71 -8.78
N ASN A 128 -21.65 15.95 -10.07
CA ASN A 128 -22.68 16.08 -11.12
C ASN A 128 -22.94 14.80 -11.92
N LYS A 129 -22.56 13.64 -11.43
CA LYS A 129 -22.78 12.35 -12.09
C LYS A 129 -22.69 11.18 -11.12
N PRO A 130 -23.36 10.05 -11.43
CA PRO A 130 -23.27 8.83 -10.64
C PRO A 130 -21.86 8.26 -10.58
N LEU A 131 -21.55 7.56 -9.48
CA LEU A 131 -20.30 6.83 -9.33
C LEU A 131 -20.24 5.63 -10.27
N HIS A 132 -19.05 5.32 -10.76
CA HIS A 132 -18.77 4.13 -11.54
C HIS A 132 -17.59 3.34 -10.96
N LEU A 133 -17.29 2.16 -11.48
CA LEU A 133 -16.25 1.26 -10.97
C LEU A 133 -14.87 1.92 -10.83
N GLY A 134 -14.54 2.91 -11.67
CA GLY A 134 -13.32 3.69 -11.55
C GLY A 134 -13.25 4.48 -10.23
N HIS A 135 -14.36 5.05 -9.79
CA HIS A 135 -14.44 5.75 -8.49
C HIS A 135 -14.32 4.78 -7.32
N VAL A 136 -14.99 3.61 -7.41
CA VAL A 136 -14.88 2.55 -6.40
C VAL A 136 -13.43 2.08 -6.25
N ARG A 137 -12.73 1.85 -7.37
CA ARG A 137 -11.32 1.50 -7.37
C ARG A 137 -10.46 2.55 -6.66
N ASN A 138 -10.65 3.84 -6.98
CA ASN A 138 -9.88 4.91 -6.34
C ASN A 138 -10.17 5.00 -4.83
N ASN A 139 -11.43 4.81 -4.42
CA ASN A 139 -11.81 4.78 -3.01
C ASN A 139 -11.12 3.64 -2.27
N LEU A 140 -11.12 2.44 -2.85
CA LEU A 140 -10.45 1.28 -2.25
C LEU A 140 -8.93 1.45 -2.18
N LEU A 141 -8.30 2.02 -3.21
CA LEU A 141 -6.87 2.30 -3.21
C LEU A 141 -6.49 3.31 -2.11
N GLY A 142 -7.22 4.42 -2.01
CA GLY A 142 -6.97 5.43 -0.99
C GLY A 142 -7.20 4.90 0.43
N TRP A 143 -8.27 4.15 0.62
CA TRP A 143 -8.56 3.50 1.90
C TRP A 143 -7.48 2.49 2.29
N SER A 144 -7.08 1.60 1.37
CA SER A 144 -6.03 0.60 1.63
C SER A 144 -4.70 1.25 1.97
N LEU A 145 -4.32 2.32 1.23
CA LEU A 145 -3.10 3.06 1.53
C LEU A 145 -3.16 3.69 2.93
N ALA A 146 -4.30 4.26 3.31
CA ALA A 146 -4.49 4.82 4.64
C ALA A 146 -4.31 3.77 5.75
N GLN A 147 -4.88 2.56 5.56
CA GLN A 147 -4.73 1.45 6.51
C GLN A 147 -3.27 0.99 6.61
N ILE A 148 -2.60 0.81 5.47
CA ILE A 148 -1.18 0.39 5.46
C ILE A 148 -0.29 1.42 6.15
N MET A 149 -0.50 2.71 5.90
CA MET A 149 0.27 3.78 6.56
C MET A 149 0.01 3.82 8.06
N ALA A 150 -1.24 3.66 8.48
CA ALA A 150 -1.60 3.60 9.91
C ALA A 150 -0.94 2.38 10.59
N ALA A 151 -1.03 1.19 9.98
CA ALA A 151 -0.41 -0.02 10.50
C ALA A 151 1.14 0.06 10.59
N ASN A 152 1.76 0.94 9.81
CA ASN A 152 3.19 1.25 9.91
C ASN A 152 3.53 2.33 10.96
N GLY A 153 2.57 2.74 11.78
CA GLY A 153 2.80 3.68 12.89
C GLY A 153 2.80 5.15 12.48
N ASN A 154 2.19 5.50 11.35
CA ASN A 154 2.00 6.90 10.97
C ASN A 154 0.67 7.43 11.53
N LYS A 155 0.61 8.73 11.82
CA LYS A 155 -0.64 9.45 12.02
C LYS A 155 -1.28 9.70 10.67
N VAL A 156 -2.50 9.21 10.43
CA VAL A 156 -3.15 9.31 9.12
C VAL A 156 -4.39 10.20 9.20
N VAL A 157 -4.42 11.21 8.33
CA VAL A 157 -5.58 12.05 8.08
C VAL A 157 -6.15 11.72 6.70
N LYS A 158 -7.41 11.31 6.66
CA LYS A 158 -8.14 11.06 5.43
C LYS A 158 -8.90 12.31 5.04
N THR A 159 -8.71 12.76 3.81
CA THR A 159 -9.35 13.96 3.28
C THR A 159 -10.02 13.68 1.95
N ASN A 160 -10.99 14.52 1.59
CA ASN A 160 -11.55 14.55 0.25
C ASN A 160 -11.84 16.00 -0.15
N ILE A 161 -11.82 16.23 -1.45
CA ILE A 161 -12.23 17.50 -2.04
C ILE A 161 -13.64 17.34 -2.59
N VAL A 162 -14.53 18.24 -2.18
CA VAL A 162 -15.87 18.33 -2.78
C VAL A 162 -15.76 19.23 -4.01
N ASN A 163 -15.89 18.63 -5.19
CA ASN A 163 -15.80 19.34 -6.45
C ASN A 163 -17.19 19.81 -6.89
N ASP A 164 -17.58 21.00 -6.45
CA ASP A 164 -18.85 21.66 -6.73
C ASP A 164 -18.72 22.85 -7.73
N ARG A 165 -17.53 23.09 -8.25
CA ARG A 165 -17.25 24.19 -9.19
C ARG A 165 -16.38 23.68 -10.36
N GLY A 166 -16.85 23.93 -11.58
CA GLY A 166 -16.12 23.58 -12.79
C GLY A 166 -17.01 23.52 -14.01
N ILE A 167 -16.43 23.46 -15.20
CA ILE A 167 -17.14 23.49 -16.48
C ILE A 167 -18.19 22.37 -16.60
N HIS A 168 -17.91 21.16 -16.08
CA HIS A 168 -18.85 20.04 -16.12
C HIS A 168 -20.09 20.28 -15.26
N ILE A 169 -19.90 20.90 -14.10
CA ILE A 169 -21.00 21.26 -13.20
C ILE A 169 -21.82 22.39 -13.81
N CYS A 170 -21.17 23.42 -14.36
CA CYS A 170 -21.83 24.51 -15.07
C CYS A 170 -22.69 23.99 -16.23
N LYS A 171 -22.22 23.01 -16.98
CA LYS A 171 -23.01 22.36 -18.07
C LYS A 171 -24.29 21.72 -17.55
N SER A 172 -24.21 20.96 -16.47
CA SER A 172 -25.41 20.37 -15.85
C SER A 172 -26.38 21.43 -15.32
N MET A 173 -25.85 22.47 -14.65
CA MET A 173 -26.67 23.55 -14.11
C MET A 173 -27.37 24.33 -15.23
N LEU A 174 -26.66 24.66 -16.31
CA LEU A 174 -27.24 25.35 -17.45
C LEU A 174 -28.33 24.52 -18.12
N ALA A 175 -28.11 23.22 -18.31
CA ALA A 175 -29.11 22.32 -18.84
C ALA A 175 -30.37 22.24 -17.94
N TRP A 176 -30.17 22.16 -16.63
CA TRP A 176 -31.28 22.16 -15.69
C TRP A 176 -32.06 23.47 -15.74
N GLN A 177 -31.38 24.62 -15.80
CA GLN A 177 -32.03 25.93 -15.94
C GLN A 177 -32.83 26.06 -17.23
N LYS A 178 -32.28 25.59 -18.37
CA LYS A 178 -32.93 25.72 -19.68
C LYS A 178 -34.08 24.73 -19.89
N TRP A 179 -33.93 23.49 -19.40
CA TRP A 179 -34.84 22.40 -19.78
C TRP A 179 -35.44 21.66 -18.56
N GLY A 180 -35.01 21.95 -17.36
CA GLY A 180 -35.43 21.22 -16.16
C GLY A 180 -36.78 21.64 -15.59
N ASN A 181 -37.32 22.80 -16.00
CA ASN A 181 -38.59 23.31 -15.51
C ASN A 181 -38.79 23.25 -13.98
N GLY A 182 -37.70 23.45 -13.25
CA GLY A 182 -37.70 23.46 -11.78
C GLY A 182 -37.79 22.05 -11.16
N VAL A 183 -37.55 20.98 -11.90
CA VAL A 183 -37.54 19.60 -11.36
C VAL A 183 -36.47 19.44 -10.28
N THR A 184 -36.84 18.73 -9.20
CA THR A 184 -35.94 18.40 -8.08
C THR A 184 -35.91 16.89 -7.86
N PRO A 185 -34.98 16.36 -7.05
CA PRO A 185 -35.01 14.96 -6.67
C PRO A 185 -36.33 14.54 -6.04
N GLU A 186 -36.93 15.39 -5.22
CA GLU A 186 -38.21 15.16 -4.55
C GLU A 186 -39.37 15.09 -5.55
N THR A 187 -39.42 16.00 -6.53
CA THR A 187 -40.51 16.05 -7.51
C THR A 187 -40.41 14.98 -8.59
N SER A 188 -39.15 14.55 -8.91
CA SER A 188 -38.92 13.49 -9.92
C SER A 188 -38.91 12.09 -9.32
N GLY A 189 -38.72 11.95 -8.00
CA GLY A 189 -38.46 10.66 -7.36
C GLY A 189 -37.10 10.04 -7.71
N MET A 190 -36.23 10.79 -8.41
CA MET A 190 -34.89 10.35 -8.79
C MET A 190 -33.87 10.74 -7.74
N LYS A 191 -32.81 9.92 -7.59
CA LYS A 191 -31.65 10.28 -6.78
C LYS A 191 -30.92 11.47 -7.41
N GLY A 192 -30.45 12.41 -6.61
CA GLY A 192 -29.89 13.67 -7.11
C GLY A 192 -28.73 13.53 -8.09
N ASP A 193 -27.82 12.58 -7.87
CA ASP A 193 -26.68 12.31 -8.76
C ASP A 193 -27.15 11.78 -10.13
N HIS A 194 -28.23 10.99 -10.19
CA HIS A 194 -28.84 10.54 -11.44
C HIS A 194 -29.54 11.69 -12.17
N LEU A 195 -30.36 12.47 -11.45
CA LEU A 195 -31.06 13.62 -12.03
C LEU A 195 -30.09 14.61 -12.68
N ILE A 196 -29.02 15.00 -11.98
CA ILE A 196 -28.01 15.93 -12.48
C ILE A 196 -27.19 15.28 -13.61
N GLY A 197 -26.95 13.98 -13.53
CA GLY A 197 -26.29 13.22 -14.59
C GLY A 197 -27.06 13.26 -15.90
N ASP A 198 -28.38 13.15 -15.85
CA ASP A 198 -29.26 13.26 -17.05
C ASP A 198 -29.17 14.65 -17.68
N PHE A 199 -29.11 15.71 -16.89
CA PHE A 199 -28.89 17.07 -17.40
C PHE A 199 -27.49 17.26 -18.02
N TYR A 200 -26.48 16.57 -17.51
CA TYR A 200 -25.17 16.56 -18.14
C TYR A 200 -25.21 15.94 -19.55
N VAL A 201 -25.92 14.83 -19.70
CA VAL A 201 -26.13 14.16 -20.99
C VAL A 201 -27.00 15.03 -21.93
N ALA A 202 -28.05 15.66 -21.41
CA ALA A 202 -28.91 16.55 -22.18
C ALA A 202 -28.11 17.76 -22.71
N PHE A 203 -27.21 18.36 -21.90
CA PHE A 203 -26.33 19.42 -22.36
C PHE A 203 -25.49 18.98 -23.57
N ASP A 204 -24.82 17.83 -23.49
CA ASP A 204 -23.96 17.34 -24.57
C ASP A 204 -24.75 17.08 -25.86
N LYS A 205 -25.98 16.56 -25.75
CA LYS A 205 -26.86 16.34 -26.90
C LYS A 205 -27.20 17.66 -27.61
N HIS A 206 -27.69 18.66 -26.90
CA HIS A 206 -28.04 19.95 -27.47
C HIS A 206 -26.82 20.69 -28.03
N TYR A 207 -25.71 20.65 -27.33
CA TYR A 207 -24.46 21.23 -27.81
C TYR A 207 -24.00 20.62 -29.15
N ARG A 208 -24.10 19.29 -29.28
CA ARG A 208 -23.76 18.61 -30.56
C ARG A 208 -24.72 18.98 -31.68
N GLU A 209 -25.97 19.17 -31.37
CA GLU A 209 -26.99 19.62 -32.36
C GLU A 209 -26.62 21.04 -32.82
N GLU A 210 -26.35 21.98 -31.94
CA GLU A 210 -25.91 23.36 -32.31
C GLU A 210 -24.61 23.35 -33.14
N VAL A 211 -23.61 22.58 -32.70
CA VAL A 211 -22.33 22.48 -33.48
C VAL A 211 -22.59 21.91 -34.86
N LYS A 212 -23.49 20.92 -35.03
CA LYS A 212 -23.80 20.33 -36.30
C LYS A 212 -24.48 21.35 -37.23
N GLU A 213 -25.41 22.12 -36.69
CA GLU A 213 -26.12 23.14 -37.48
C GLU A 213 -25.18 24.27 -37.92
N LEU A 214 -24.32 24.78 -37.00
CA LEU A 214 -23.32 25.80 -37.31
C LEU A 214 -22.28 25.30 -38.32
N LYS A 215 -21.80 24.05 -38.16
CA LYS A 215 -20.89 23.41 -39.12
C LYS A 215 -21.49 23.40 -40.52
N ALA A 216 -22.73 22.95 -40.64
CA ALA A 216 -23.43 22.88 -41.92
C ALA A 216 -23.55 24.28 -42.55
N LYS A 217 -23.83 25.30 -41.76
CA LYS A 217 -23.90 26.70 -42.22
C LYS A 217 -22.56 27.18 -42.75
N PHE A 218 -21.46 27.01 -41.98
CA PHE A 218 -20.12 27.44 -42.36
C PHE A 218 -19.61 26.72 -43.63
N VAL A 219 -19.90 25.45 -43.79
CA VAL A 219 -19.56 24.69 -44.99
C VAL A 219 -20.35 25.23 -46.21
N ALA A 220 -21.62 25.58 -46.02
CA ALA A 220 -22.44 26.18 -47.08
C ALA A 220 -21.92 27.61 -47.48
N GLU A 221 -21.29 28.32 -46.57
CA GLU A 221 -20.61 29.59 -46.81
C GLU A 221 -19.20 29.42 -47.45
N GLY A 222 -18.78 28.19 -47.76
CA GLY A 222 -17.55 27.87 -48.47
C GLY A 222 -16.34 27.59 -47.61
N MET A 223 -16.54 27.36 -46.31
CA MET A 223 -15.47 27.00 -45.40
C MET A 223 -15.12 25.50 -45.52
N ASP A 224 -13.82 25.17 -45.37
CA ASP A 224 -13.36 23.80 -45.27
C ASP A 224 -14.02 23.08 -44.07
N GLU A 225 -14.30 21.77 -44.18
CA GLU A 225 -15.03 20.99 -43.17
C GLU A 225 -14.37 20.98 -41.79
N GLU A 226 -13.03 20.90 -41.75
CA GLU A 226 -12.27 20.86 -40.48
C GLU A 226 -12.27 22.23 -39.79
N ALA A 227 -12.07 23.28 -40.59
CA ALA A 227 -12.14 24.65 -40.12
C ALA A 227 -13.56 25.04 -39.67
N ALA A 228 -14.59 24.60 -40.40
CA ALA A 228 -16.00 24.78 -40.06
C ALA A 228 -16.36 24.09 -38.75
N GLU A 229 -15.88 22.86 -38.52
CA GLU A 229 -16.12 22.13 -37.29
C GLU A 229 -15.45 22.81 -36.07
N LYS A 230 -14.19 23.25 -36.21
CA LYS A 230 -13.50 23.97 -35.14
C LYS A 230 -14.24 25.24 -34.80
N LYS A 231 -14.57 26.05 -35.79
CA LYS A 231 -15.29 27.30 -35.62
C LYS A 231 -16.68 27.08 -35.00
N ALA A 232 -17.41 26.05 -35.43
CA ALA A 232 -18.70 25.72 -34.87
C ALA A 232 -18.63 25.34 -33.39
N LYS A 233 -17.57 24.65 -32.96
CA LYS A 233 -17.35 24.31 -31.53
C LYS A 233 -17.04 25.54 -30.69
N ASP A 234 -16.30 26.53 -31.25
CA ASP A 234 -15.91 27.73 -30.56
C ASP A 234 -17.05 28.78 -30.48
N GLU A 235 -17.97 28.76 -31.43
CA GLU A 235 -19.06 29.75 -31.55
C GLU A 235 -20.44 29.19 -31.15
N ALA A 236 -20.54 27.93 -30.70
CA ALA A 236 -21.79 27.36 -30.27
C ALA A 236 -22.36 28.10 -29.04
N PRO A 237 -23.65 28.56 -29.08
CA PRO A 237 -24.24 29.40 -28.03
C PRO A 237 -24.30 28.77 -26.64
N LEU A 238 -24.13 27.42 -26.51
CA LEU A 238 -24.06 26.72 -25.26
C LEU A 238 -22.66 26.73 -24.60
N ILE A 239 -21.64 27.23 -25.27
CA ILE A 239 -20.30 27.41 -24.72
C ILE A 239 -20.14 28.85 -24.25
#